data_b35b0b41b1e4a91df0c5cbd2e707298a
#
_entry.id   b35b0b41b1e4a91df0c5cbd2e707298a
#
_cell.length_a   1.000
_cell.length_b   1.000
_cell.length_c   1.000
_cell.angle_alpha   90.00
_cell.angle_beta   90.00
_cell.angle_gamma   90.00
#
_symmetry.space_group_name_H-M   'P 1'
#
loop_
_entity.id
_entity.type
_entity.pdbx_description
1 polymer ?
#
loop_
_entity_poly.entity_id
_entity_poly.type
_entity_poly.pdbx_seq_one_letter_code
_entity_poly.pdbx_strand_id
1 'polypeptide(L)'
;MPTYTAPGVYVEEVPSSQKVLSAAPTAVAAFVGFTEKAPTDDPNDPQGLAPRLVTSWSQFEALYGSFAEGCVLPLSVYGYFANGGSIAYICRIPNTEPAGKPSTLALPAADRSLGEPLKIESVDPDADIAVDIATEDLGEDAPEGPSPFTLTVLLNGAEVESFSGLDFGSGDSNVKTAVNKASTKIKVDLALDKDVDLSQQLELVKPGRYRLEKAAPVPVPVNGRKFAGSESARNGINGLAVAEDVTMVIVPDLITACTKEDGSIDLNLWKAVQTALISHCEQNGNRMAVLDAPPGMTPQQVKEWRSEVAMYDSAYAALYYPWIKVENPIGVNGNAEVFVPPSGHVAGVWARTDETRGVWKAPANDTIRGVLDIERAVTQNEQGLLNPIGINCIRPFGTRGIRIWGARTLASDSDWRYINVRRLFNMVEATILEGTQYAVFEPNDMSLWEGVKRTLNAFLRGLWSAGALFGSTADQAFYVKCDAETNPPESIDEGKLVVEVGIAPVKPAEFVVFRISQQKQSAS
;
A
#
# COMPACT_ATOMS: atom_id res chain seq x y z
N MET A 1 -12.49 48.82 24.49
CA MET A 1 -11.43 48.72 25.53
C MET A 1 -12.14 48.76 26.87
N PRO A 2 -11.91 47.83 27.76
CA PRO A 2 -12.46 47.90 29.10
C PRO A 2 -11.86 49.16 29.81
N THR A 3 -12.73 49.91 30.44
CA THR A 3 -12.33 51.13 31.20
C THR A 3 -12.06 50.72 32.64
N TYR A 4 -10.80 50.71 33.04
CA TYR A 4 -10.40 50.44 34.41
C TYR A 4 -10.67 51.69 35.30
N THR A 5 -11.43 51.52 36.37
CA THR A 5 -11.87 52.62 37.22
C THR A 5 -11.30 52.59 38.64
N ALA A 6 -10.62 51.55 39.05
CA ALA A 6 -10.00 51.37 40.34
C ALA A 6 -8.54 50.93 40.24
N PRO A 7 -7.64 51.34 41.16
CA PRO A 7 -6.28 50.80 41.22
C PRO A 7 -6.31 49.30 41.54
N GLY A 8 -5.71 48.44 40.65
CA GLY A 8 -5.70 46.98 40.81
C GLY A 8 -4.91 46.30 39.70
N VAL A 9 -4.68 45.01 39.86
CA VAL A 9 -4.13 44.15 38.79
C VAL A 9 -5.31 43.59 37.99
N TYR A 10 -5.32 43.86 36.70
CA TYR A 10 -6.33 43.38 35.78
C TYR A 10 -5.73 42.33 34.86
N VAL A 11 -6.43 41.21 34.72
CA VAL A 11 -6.05 40.13 33.78
C VAL A 11 -7.05 40.16 32.62
N GLU A 12 -6.54 40.43 31.43
CA GLU A 12 -7.31 40.35 30.20
C GLU A 12 -6.88 39.12 29.42
N GLU A 13 -7.84 38.31 28.98
CA GLU A 13 -7.60 37.27 27.97
C GLU A 13 -7.59 37.95 26.59
N VAL A 14 -6.40 38.10 26.03
CA VAL A 14 -6.24 38.56 24.65
C VAL A 14 -6.08 37.34 23.77
N PRO A 15 -6.89 37.17 22.70
CA PRO A 15 -6.69 36.09 21.78
C PRO A 15 -5.26 36.08 21.24
N SER A 16 -4.55 34.98 21.39
CA SER A 16 -3.19 34.85 20.89
C SER A 16 -3.19 35.02 19.38
N SER A 17 -2.52 36.04 18.87
CA SER A 17 -2.28 36.24 17.45
C SER A 17 -1.19 35.30 16.90
N GLN A 18 -0.60 34.48 17.75
CA GLN A 18 0.40 33.49 17.33
C GLN A 18 -0.29 32.28 16.69
N LYS A 19 -0.11 32.11 15.38
CA LYS A 19 -0.44 30.87 14.70
C LYS A 19 0.66 29.86 15.01
N VAL A 20 0.34 28.81 15.74
CA VAL A 20 1.25 27.71 16.07
C VAL A 20 1.29 26.79 14.87
N LEU A 21 2.49 26.52 14.33
CA LEU A 21 2.66 25.49 13.30
C LEU A 21 2.55 24.11 13.93
N SER A 22 1.67 23.29 13.40
CA SER A 22 1.62 21.86 13.70
C SER A 22 2.53 21.11 12.72
N ALA A 23 3.39 20.22 13.22
CA ALA A 23 4.27 19.44 12.35
C ALA A 23 3.44 18.60 11.36
N ALA A 24 3.83 18.62 10.09
CA ALA A 24 3.23 17.80 9.06
C ALA A 24 3.42 16.29 9.37
N PRO A 25 2.49 15.41 8.92
CA PRO A 25 2.63 13.97 9.10
C PRO A 25 3.92 13.46 8.45
N THR A 26 4.55 12.44 9.06
CA THR A 26 5.79 11.84 8.55
C THR A 26 5.64 10.38 8.19
N ALA A 27 4.56 9.72 8.63
CA ALA A 27 4.38 8.28 8.59
C ALA A 27 3.14 7.86 7.78
N VAL A 28 2.88 8.50 6.65
CA VAL A 28 1.82 8.14 5.70
C VAL A 28 2.42 7.37 4.53
N ALA A 29 2.12 6.07 4.43
CA ALA A 29 2.63 5.23 3.36
C ALA A 29 1.65 5.17 2.17
N ALA A 30 2.16 4.98 0.95
CA ALA A 30 1.36 4.62 -0.21
C ALA A 30 1.90 3.34 -0.83
N PHE A 31 1.00 2.41 -1.15
CA PHE A 31 1.30 1.13 -1.77
C PHE A 31 0.68 1.09 -3.16
N VAL A 32 1.51 0.82 -4.16
CA VAL A 32 1.09 0.68 -5.56
C VAL A 32 1.30 -0.77 -5.99
N GLY A 33 0.23 -1.47 -6.37
CA GLY A 33 0.36 -2.88 -6.74
C GLY A 33 -0.96 -3.62 -6.89
N PHE A 34 -0.90 -4.94 -6.74
CA PHE A 34 -1.97 -5.88 -7.05
C PHE A 34 -2.80 -6.21 -5.82
N THR A 35 -4.09 -6.37 -6.01
CA THR A 35 -5.06 -6.72 -4.96
C THR A 35 -6.01 -7.80 -5.47
N GLU A 36 -6.55 -8.60 -4.55
CA GLU A 36 -7.51 -9.68 -4.87
C GLU A 36 -8.75 -9.13 -5.57
N LYS A 37 -9.30 -8.03 -5.06
CA LYS A 37 -10.49 -7.39 -5.64
C LYS A 37 -10.32 -5.88 -5.74
N ALA A 38 -11.21 -5.23 -6.48
CA ALA A 38 -11.34 -3.79 -6.55
C ALA A 38 -12.42 -3.32 -5.56
N PRO A 39 -12.28 -2.15 -4.91
CA PRO A 39 -13.38 -1.51 -4.22
C PRO A 39 -14.44 -1.07 -5.25
N THR A 40 -15.70 -1.36 -4.97
CA THR A 40 -16.84 -1.14 -5.91
C THR A 40 -17.84 -0.11 -5.40
N ASP A 41 -17.54 0.57 -4.31
CA ASP A 41 -18.42 1.50 -3.62
C ASP A 41 -18.41 2.93 -4.22
N ASP A 42 -17.46 3.24 -5.11
CA ASP A 42 -17.42 4.52 -5.82
C ASP A 42 -17.85 4.35 -7.29
N PRO A 43 -19.02 4.88 -7.67
CA PRO A 43 -19.50 4.81 -9.06
C PRO A 43 -18.63 5.60 -10.05
N ASN A 44 -17.81 6.55 -9.57
CA ASN A 44 -16.87 7.32 -10.42
C ASN A 44 -15.52 6.60 -10.61
N ASP A 45 -15.22 5.61 -9.79
CA ASP A 45 -14.04 4.75 -9.90
C ASP A 45 -14.42 3.26 -9.82
N PRO A 46 -15.15 2.73 -10.81
CA PRO A 46 -15.66 1.36 -10.78
C PRO A 46 -14.54 0.31 -10.83
N GLN A 47 -13.31 0.70 -11.19
CA GLN A 47 -12.15 -0.17 -11.21
C GLN A 47 -11.28 -0.02 -9.95
N GLY A 48 -11.58 0.93 -9.08
CA GLY A 48 -10.84 1.19 -7.85
C GLY A 48 -9.38 1.55 -8.08
N LEU A 49 -9.09 2.38 -9.08
CA LEU A 49 -7.73 2.75 -9.49
C LEU A 49 -7.19 3.95 -8.72
N ALA A 50 -8.08 4.83 -8.26
CA ALA A 50 -7.68 6.02 -7.53
C ALA A 50 -7.08 5.65 -6.15
N PRO A 51 -6.09 6.40 -5.65
CA PRO A 51 -5.52 6.17 -4.34
C PRO A 51 -6.58 6.29 -3.24
N ARG A 52 -6.74 5.25 -2.41
CA ARG A 52 -7.69 5.21 -1.30
C ARG A 52 -6.98 5.07 0.03
N LEU A 53 -7.44 5.86 0.98
CA LEU A 53 -6.96 5.83 2.36
C LEU A 53 -7.51 4.60 3.10
N VAL A 54 -6.62 3.90 3.80
CA VAL A 54 -6.95 2.84 4.77
C VAL A 54 -6.18 3.08 6.07
N THR A 55 -6.82 2.83 7.21
CA THR A 55 -6.26 3.06 8.53
C THR A 55 -6.06 1.78 9.35
N SER A 56 -6.40 0.64 8.77
CA SER A 56 -6.22 -0.67 9.39
C SER A 56 -6.19 -1.79 8.36
N TRP A 57 -5.63 -2.94 8.75
CA TRP A 57 -5.70 -4.17 7.95
C TRP A 57 -7.14 -4.59 7.65
N SER A 58 -8.04 -4.53 8.64
CA SER A 58 -9.45 -4.92 8.44
C SER A 58 -10.16 -4.04 7.41
N GLN A 59 -9.85 -2.74 7.35
CA GLN A 59 -10.38 -1.84 6.33
C GLN A 59 -9.79 -2.16 4.95
N PHE A 60 -8.49 -2.46 4.88
CA PHE A 60 -7.87 -2.94 3.65
C PHE A 60 -8.55 -4.20 3.13
N GLU A 61 -8.71 -5.21 3.99
CA GLU A 61 -9.33 -6.50 3.64
C GLU A 61 -10.78 -6.35 3.15
N ALA A 62 -11.55 -5.47 3.79
CA ALA A 62 -12.92 -5.17 3.36
C ALA A 62 -12.98 -4.60 1.94
N LEU A 63 -12.05 -3.69 1.59
CA LEU A 63 -12.04 -2.97 0.30
C LEU A 63 -11.34 -3.76 -0.82
N TYR A 64 -10.20 -4.36 -0.51
CA TYR A 64 -9.28 -4.91 -1.51
C TYR A 64 -9.15 -6.43 -1.49
N GLY A 65 -9.83 -7.10 -0.55
CA GLY A 65 -9.68 -8.53 -0.32
C GLY A 65 -8.54 -8.86 0.62
N SER A 66 -8.29 -10.15 0.76
CA SER A 66 -7.27 -10.69 1.65
C SER A 66 -5.98 -11.01 0.88
N PHE A 67 -5.23 -11.98 1.38
CA PHE A 67 -4.05 -12.49 0.70
C PHE A 67 -4.46 -13.32 -0.50
N ALA A 68 -3.86 -13.06 -1.66
CA ALA A 68 -4.16 -13.76 -2.90
C ALA A 68 -2.88 -14.14 -3.65
N GLU A 69 -2.93 -15.23 -4.39
CA GLU A 69 -1.81 -15.68 -5.22
C GLU A 69 -1.43 -14.61 -6.26
N GLY A 70 -0.14 -14.36 -6.45
CA GLY A 70 0.35 -13.32 -7.36
C GLY A 70 0.22 -11.88 -6.85
N CYS A 71 -0.31 -11.65 -5.64
CA CYS A 71 -0.42 -10.35 -5.01
C CYS A 71 0.51 -10.26 -3.79
N VAL A 72 1.57 -9.48 -3.88
CA VAL A 72 2.52 -9.25 -2.77
C VAL A 72 2.13 -8.03 -1.93
N LEU A 73 1.38 -7.09 -2.52
CA LEU A 73 0.94 -5.87 -1.84
C LEU A 73 0.20 -6.16 -0.52
N PRO A 74 -0.75 -7.13 -0.40
CA PRO A 74 -1.41 -7.41 0.86
C PRO A 74 -0.43 -7.81 1.99
N LEU A 75 0.59 -8.63 1.68
CA LEU A 75 1.62 -9.00 2.66
C LEU A 75 2.46 -7.80 3.10
N SER A 76 2.75 -6.87 2.19
CA SER A 76 3.48 -5.64 2.48
C SER A 76 2.67 -4.66 3.33
N VAL A 77 1.38 -4.50 3.04
CA VAL A 77 0.44 -3.67 3.83
C VAL A 77 0.24 -4.26 5.23
N TYR A 78 0.05 -5.58 5.32
CA TYR A 78 -0.02 -6.26 6.62
C TYR A 78 1.25 -6.04 7.44
N GLY A 79 2.42 -6.22 6.82
CA GLY A 79 3.72 -5.97 7.43
C GLY A 79 3.90 -4.52 7.90
N TYR A 80 3.39 -3.55 7.13
CA TYR A 80 3.38 -2.15 7.50
C TYR A 80 2.60 -1.88 8.80
N PHE A 81 1.34 -2.33 8.87
CA PHE A 81 0.52 -2.17 10.06
C PHE A 81 1.09 -2.92 11.27
N ALA A 82 1.58 -4.15 11.09
CA ALA A 82 2.20 -4.95 12.15
C ALA A 82 3.47 -4.31 12.74
N ASN A 83 4.17 -3.49 11.96
CA ASN A 83 5.39 -2.80 12.37
C ASN A 83 5.19 -1.38 12.91
N GLY A 84 3.97 -0.85 12.95
CA GLY A 84 3.65 0.43 13.55
C GLY A 84 3.11 1.47 12.58
N GLY A 85 2.83 1.08 11.33
CA GLY A 85 2.07 1.91 10.41
C GLY A 85 0.63 2.12 10.87
N SER A 86 0.06 3.28 10.60
CA SER A 86 -1.31 3.63 11.01
C SER A 86 -2.17 4.15 9.86
N ILE A 87 -1.55 4.71 8.83
CA ILE A 87 -2.25 5.33 7.69
C ILE A 87 -1.55 4.89 6.40
N ALA A 88 -2.32 4.35 5.45
CA ALA A 88 -1.81 3.98 4.15
C ALA A 88 -2.78 4.34 3.03
N TYR A 89 -2.25 4.78 1.89
CA TYR A 89 -2.99 4.88 0.63
C TYR A 89 -2.72 3.63 -0.20
N ILE A 90 -3.77 3.09 -0.80
CA ILE A 90 -3.67 1.95 -1.69
C ILE A 90 -4.03 2.42 -3.10
N CYS A 91 -3.11 2.25 -4.03
CA CYS A 91 -3.29 2.51 -5.45
C CYS A 91 -3.23 1.18 -6.20
N ARG A 92 -4.40 0.67 -6.55
CA ARG A 92 -4.53 -0.63 -7.19
C ARG A 92 -4.06 -0.58 -8.64
N ILE A 93 -3.32 -1.58 -9.07
CA ILE A 93 -3.01 -1.84 -10.48
C ILE A 93 -3.71 -3.14 -10.88
N PRO A 94 -4.60 -3.13 -11.88
CA PRO A 94 -5.21 -4.35 -12.39
C PRO A 94 -4.17 -5.25 -13.06
N ASN A 95 -4.01 -6.46 -12.54
CA ASN A 95 -3.16 -7.52 -13.11
C ASN A 95 -3.97 -8.69 -13.66
N THR A 96 -5.28 -8.62 -13.55
CA THR A 96 -6.22 -9.59 -14.09
C THR A 96 -7.38 -8.88 -14.77
N GLU A 97 -7.99 -9.54 -15.73
CA GLU A 97 -9.23 -9.14 -16.36
C GLU A 97 -10.30 -10.22 -16.12
N PRO A 98 -11.60 -9.84 -16.05
CA PRO A 98 -12.66 -10.83 -16.04
C PRO A 98 -12.46 -11.82 -17.19
N ALA A 99 -12.65 -13.10 -16.91
CA ALA A 99 -12.46 -14.15 -17.95
C ALA A 99 -13.41 -13.97 -19.14
N GLY A 100 -14.43 -13.13 -19.00
CA GLY A 100 -15.49 -12.94 -20.01
C GLY A 100 -16.29 -14.21 -20.28
N LYS A 101 -16.09 -15.23 -19.45
CA LYS A 101 -16.81 -16.50 -19.54
C LYS A 101 -17.94 -16.52 -18.54
N PRO A 102 -19.10 -17.10 -18.88
CA PRO A 102 -20.20 -17.30 -17.96
C PRO A 102 -19.76 -17.95 -16.65
N SER A 103 -20.34 -17.53 -15.53
CA SER A 103 -20.27 -18.28 -14.28
C SER A 103 -21.00 -19.62 -14.47
N THR A 104 -20.45 -20.70 -13.95
CA THR A 104 -21.01 -22.05 -14.18
C THR A 104 -21.33 -22.73 -12.86
N LEU A 105 -22.32 -23.61 -12.92
CA LEU A 105 -22.67 -24.51 -11.83
C LEU A 105 -23.02 -25.87 -12.44
N ALA A 106 -22.31 -26.89 -12.01
CA ALA A 106 -22.70 -28.27 -12.26
C ALA A 106 -23.39 -28.80 -11.00
N LEU A 107 -24.69 -29.07 -11.08
CA LEU A 107 -25.47 -29.55 -9.95
C LEU A 107 -25.31 -31.05 -9.78
N PRO A 108 -24.85 -31.52 -8.60
CA PRO A 108 -24.77 -32.96 -8.33
C PRO A 108 -26.18 -33.53 -8.19
N ALA A 109 -26.37 -34.74 -8.74
CA ALA A 109 -27.57 -35.51 -8.48
C ALA A 109 -27.73 -35.85 -6.98
N ALA A 110 -28.95 -36.12 -6.55
CA ALA A 110 -29.23 -36.62 -5.20
C ALA A 110 -28.58 -38.01 -5.02
N ASP A 111 -28.68 -38.88 -6.01
CA ASP A 111 -27.84 -40.07 -6.12
C ASP A 111 -26.52 -39.72 -6.82
N ARG A 112 -25.44 -39.79 -6.07
CA ARG A 112 -24.08 -39.50 -6.56
C ARG A 112 -23.61 -40.36 -7.73
N SER A 113 -24.23 -41.51 -7.95
CA SER A 113 -23.90 -42.39 -9.09
C SER A 113 -24.33 -41.81 -10.44
N LEU A 114 -25.26 -40.84 -10.43
CA LEU A 114 -25.80 -40.18 -11.62
C LEU A 114 -25.00 -38.94 -12.04
N GLY A 115 -23.96 -38.58 -11.29
CA GLY A 115 -23.06 -37.50 -11.64
C GLY A 115 -23.69 -36.10 -11.49
N GLU A 116 -23.48 -35.26 -12.50
CA GLU A 116 -23.91 -33.85 -12.54
C GLU A 116 -24.88 -33.62 -13.72
N PRO A 117 -26.13 -33.98 -13.57
CA PRO A 117 -27.07 -34.01 -14.70
C PRO A 117 -27.49 -32.63 -15.20
N LEU A 118 -27.39 -31.57 -14.33
CA LEU A 118 -27.84 -30.23 -14.64
C LEU A 118 -26.67 -29.26 -14.61
N LYS A 119 -26.42 -28.61 -15.75
CA LYS A 119 -25.44 -27.52 -15.86
C LYS A 119 -26.15 -26.21 -16.04
N ILE A 120 -25.76 -25.20 -15.24
CA ILE A 120 -26.32 -23.86 -15.28
C ILE A 120 -25.17 -22.89 -15.58
N GLU A 121 -25.41 -21.99 -16.53
CA GLU A 121 -24.47 -20.92 -16.91
C GLU A 121 -25.16 -19.56 -16.76
N SER A 122 -24.42 -18.55 -16.28
CA SER A 122 -24.91 -17.17 -16.25
C SER A 122 -24.94 -16.57 -17.66
N VAL A 123 -25.91 -15.70 -17.94
CA VAL A 123 -25.89 -14.88 -19.17
C VAL A 123 -24.89 -13.75 -19.05
N ASP A 124 -24.82 -13.12 -17.87
CA ASP A 124 -23.85 -12.10 -17.55
C ASP A 124 -22.68 -12.72 -16.77
N PRO A 125 -21.44 -12.68 -17.31
CA PRO A 125 -20.26 -13.23 -16.64
C PRO A 125 -19.95 -12.60 -15.27
N ASP A 126 -20.32 -11.33 -15.07
CA ASP A 126 -19.99 -10.58 -13.87
C ASP A 126 -21.08 -10.65 -12.79
N ALA A 127 -22.26 -11.17 -13.12
CA ALA A 127 -23.39 -11.28 -12.20
C ALA A 127 -23.10 -12.29 -11.08
N ASP A 128 -23.47 -11.91 -9.85
CA ASP A 128 -23.49 -12.81 -8.70
C ASP A 128 -24.81 -13.55 -8.65
N ILE A 129 -24.83 -14.73 -9.26
CA ILE A 129 -26.03 -15.55 -9.40
C ILE A 129 -25.97 -16.75 -8.47
N ALA A 130 -27.06 -16.99 -7.76
CA ALA A 130 -27.33 -18.25 -7.09
C ALA A 130 -28.66 -18.81 -7.58
N VAL A 131 -28.82 -20.12 -7.48
CA VAL A 131 -30.09 -20.80 -7.75
C VAL A 131 -30.56 -21.53 -6.51
N ASP A 132 -31.86 -21.47 -6.24
CA ASP A 132 -32.51 -22.22 -5.18
C ASP A 132 -33.45 -23.26 -5.81
N ILE A 133 -33.26 -24.51 -5.43
CA ILE A 133 -34.03 -25.63 -5.98
C ILE A 133 -34.88 -26.23 -4.87
N ALA A 134 -36.19 -26.24 -5.08
CA ALA A 134 -37.17 -26.82 -4.19
C ALA A 134 -38.00 -27.87 -4.91
N THR A 135 -38.25 -29.00 -4.27
CA THR A 135 -39.21 -30.00 -4.76
C THR A 135 -40.63 -29.55 -4.45
N GLU A 136 -41.54 -29.75 -5.39
CA GLU A 136 -42.95 -29.45 -5.18
C GLU A 136 -43.64 -30.64 -4.52
N ASP A 137 -44.34 -30.43 -3.39
CA ASP A 137 -45.15 -31.42 -2.72
C ASP A 137 -46.55 -31.43 -3.37
N LEU A 138 -46.85 -32.46 -4.12
CA LEU A 138 -48.11 -32.59 -4.85
C LEU A 138 -49.28 -33.17 -4.01
N GLY A 139 -49.03 -33.51 -2.72
CA GLY A 139 -50.03 -34.12 -1.84
C GLY A 139 -50.35 -35.59 -2.16
N GLU A 140 -51.18 -36.23 -1.29
CA GLU A 140 -51.49 -37.67 -1.35
C GLU A 140 -52.32 -38.11 -2.57
N ASP A 141 -52.98 -37.17 -3.27
CA ASP A 141 -53.83 -37.45 -4.45
C ASP A 141 -53.14 -37.19 -5.81
N ALA A 142 -51.84 -37.02 -5.82
CA ALA A 142 -51.08 -36.74 -7.04
C ALA A 142 -51.08 -37.94 -8.01
N PRO A 143 -51.20 -37.73 -9.35
CA PRO A 143 -51.08 -38.80 -10.32
C PRO A 143 -49.68 -39.45 -10.24
N GLU A 144 -49.60 -40.75 -10.43
CA GLU A 144 -48.31 -41.49 -10.50
C GLU A 144 -47.43 -40.87 -11.60
N GLY A 145 -46.41 -40.11 -11.22
CA GLY A 145 -45.47 -39.47 -12.12
C GLY A 145 -44.34 -38.82 -11.35
N PRO A 146 -43.27 -38.40 -12.05
CA PRO A 146 -42.14 -37.72 -11.40
C PRO A 146 -42.59 -36.39 -10.80
N SER A 147 -42.26 -36.14 -9.54
CA SER A 147 -42.58 -34.88 -8.85
C SER A 147 -41.84 -33.70 -9.50
N PRO A 148 -42.54 -32.65 -9.87
CA PRO A 148 -41.92 -31.45 -10.42
C PRO A 148 -41.10 -30.71 -9.36
N PHE A 149 -40.22 -29.83 -9.82
CA PHE A 149 -39.41 -28.98 -8.96
C PHE A 149 -39.47 -27.51 -9.41
N THR A 150 -39.19 -26.62 -8.48
CA THR A 150 -39.09 -25.18 -8.73
C THR A 150 -37.59 -24.77 -8.70
N LEU A 151 -37.19 -23.97 -9.71
CA LEU A 151 -35.89 -23.35 -9.80
C LEU A 151 -36.07 -21.84 -9.69
N THR A 152 -35.53 -21.25 -8.61
CA THR A 152 -35.55 -19.81 -8.35
C THR A 152 -34.16 -19.22 -8.57
N VAL A 153 -34.07 -18.17 -9.36
CA VAL A 153 -32.83 -17.45 -9.65
C VAL A 153 -32.71 -16.25 -8.72
N LEU A 154 -31.58 -16.16 -8.02
CA LEU A 154 -31.23 -15.05 -7.14
C LEU A 154 -30.09 -14.24 -7.75
N LEU A 155 -30.25 -12.93 -7.83
CA LEU A 155 -29.21 -11.98 -8.21
C LEU A 155 -28.83 -11.15 -6.97
N ASN A 156 -27.56 -11.17 -6.58
CA ASN A 156 -27.08 -10.53 -5.35
C ASN A 156 -27.89 -10.92 -4.10
N GLY A 157 -28.36 -12.17 -4.06
CA GLY A 157 -29.15 -12.72 -2.95
C GLY A 157 -30.65 -12.39 -2.99
N ALA A 158 -31.11 -11.56 -3.92
CA ALA A 158 -32.52 -11.27 -4.13
C ALA A 158 -33.13 -12.12 -5.26
N GLU A 159 -34.33 -12.65 -5.08
CA GLU A 159 -35.09 -13.39 -6.09
C GLU A 159 -35.44 -12.48 -7.28
N VAL A 160 -35.10 -12.93 -8.50
CA VAL A 160 -35.36 -12.18 -9.74
C VAL A 160 -36.19 -12.95 -10.76
N GLU A 161 -36.06 -14.28 -10.78
CA GLU A 161 -36.81 -15.16 -11.66
C GLU A 161 -37.19 -16.44 -10.90
N SER A 162 -38.36 -17.02 -11.16
CA SER A 162 -38.80 -18.29 -10.58
C SER A 162 -39.53 -19.13 -11.63
N PHE A 163 -39.20 -20.40 -11.72
CA PHE A 163 -39.73 -21.36 -12.67
C PHE A 163 -40.25 -22.57 -11.89
N SER A 164 -41.57 -22.79 -11.91
CA SER A 164 -42.25 -23.89 -11.21
C SER A 164 -42.69 -24.98 -12.21
N GLY A 165 -42.98 -26.15 -11.69
CA GLY A 165 -43.47 -27.27 -12.48
C GLY A 165 -42.44 -27.84 -13.46
N LEU A 166 -41.16 -27.72 -13.14
CA LEU A 166 -40.07 -28.19 -13.99
C LEU A 166 -39.85 -29.70 -13.87
N ASP A 167 -39.55 -30.32 -14.99
CA ASP A 167 -39.22 -31.72 -15.07
C ASP A 167 -38.01 -31.99 -16.01
N PHE A 168 -37.55 -33.25 -16.10
CA PHE A 168 -36.53 -33.70 -17.04
C PHE A 168 -37.10 -34.44 -18.25
N GLY A 169 -38.41 -34.48 -18.37
CA GLY A 169 -39.11 -35.14 -19.48
C GLY A 169 -39.00 -34.39 -20.81
N SER A 170 -39.69 -34.88 -21.83
CA SER A 170 -39.75 -34.19 -23.12
C SER A 170 -41.02 -33.34 -23.16
N GLY A 171 -40.87 -32.01 -23.32
CA GLY A 171 -42.00 -31.10 -23.40
C GLY A 171 -41.68 -29.67 -22.98
N ASP A 172 -42.72 -28.87 -22.82
CA ASP A 172 -42.61 -27.46 -22.44
C ASP A 172 -42.21 -27.29 -20.95
N SER A 173 -42.43 -28.30 -20.11
CA SER A 173 -42.03 -28.36 -18.70
C SER A 173 -40.58 -28.79 -18.51
N ASN A 174 -39.90 -29.26 -19.56
CA ASN A 174 -38.49 -29.63 -19.47
C ASN A 174 -37.66 -28.45 -19.00
N VAL A 175 -36.86 -28.65 -17.97
CA VAL A 175 -36.05 -27.58 -17.32
C VAL A 175 -35.17 -26.80 -18.31
N LYS A 176 -34.52 -27.47 -19.26
CA LYS A 176 -33.74 -26.84 -20.32
C LYS A 176 -34.61 -25.98 -21.23
N THR A 177 -35.77 -26.51 -21.65
CA THR A 177 -36.68 -25.81 -22.57
C THR A 177 -37.37 -24.63 -21.89
N ALA A 178 -37.94 -24.85 -20.71
CA ALA A 178 -38.70 -23.85 -19.96
C ALA A 178 -37.80 -22.68 -19.54
N VAL A 179 -36.66 -22.97 -18.92
CA VAL A 179 -35.73 -21.94 -18.41
C VAL A 179 -35.07 -21.18 -19.56
N ASN A 180 -34.55 -21.86 -20.59
CA ASN A 180 -33.86 -21.17 -21.69
C ASN A 180 -34.80 -20.32 -22.56
N LYS A 181 -36.11 -20.61 -22.57
CA LYS A 181 -37.13 -19.83 -23.29
C LYS A 181 -37.48 -18.54 -22.54
N ALA A 182 -37.46 -18.55 -21.22
CA ALA A 182 -38.02 -17.48 -20.39
C ALA A 182 -36.96 -16.71 -19.55
N SER A 183 -35.85 -17.35 -19.18
CA SER A 183 -34.82 -16.70 -18.38
C SER A 183 -33.97 -15.71 -19.20
N THR A 184 -33.70 -14.54 -18.57
CA THR A 184 -32.75 -13.54 -19.05
C THR A 184 -31.43 -13.57 -18.29
N LYS A 185 -31.34 -14.37 -17.22
CA LYS A 185 -30.21 -14.39 -16.29
C LYS A 185 -29.34 -15.63 -16.41
N ILE A 186 -29.96 -16.77 -16.71
CA ILE A 186 -29.26 -18.06 -16.77
C ILE A 186 -29.60 -18.85 -18.05
N LYS A 187 -28.71 -19.74 -18.39
CA LYS A 187 -28.94 -20.82 -19.36
C LYS A 187 -28.74 -22.16 -18.68
N VAL A 188 -29.55 -23.14 -19.09
CA VAL A 188 -29.53 -24.48 -18.52
C VAL A 188 -29.20 -25.48 -19.62
N ASP A 189 -28.31 -26.41 -19.33
CA ASP A 189 -28.02 -27.58 -20.18
C ASP A 189 -28.12 -28.86 -19.36
N LEU A 190 -28.49 -29.94 -20.05
CA LEU A 190 -28.66 -31.27 -19.47
C LEU A 190 -27.48 -32.16 -19.92
N ALA A 191 -26.75 -32.69 -18.95
CA ALA A 191 -25.68 -33.66 -19.15
C ALA A 191 -26.11 -35.05 -18.68
N LEU A 192 -27.29 -35.50 -19.18
CA LEU A 192 -27.82 -36.84 -18.89
C LEU A 192 -27.31 -37.84 -19.88
N ASP A 193 -26.85 -38.99 -19.40
CA ASP A 193 -26.66 -40.16 -20.25
C ASP A 193 -28.03 -40.67 -20.76
N LYS A 194 -28.08 -41.13 -22.01
CA LYS A 194 -29.34 -41.50 -22.68
C LYS A 194 -30.10 -42.66 -22.02
N ASP A 195 -29.49 -43.36 -21.07
CA ASP A 195 -30.02 -44.56 -20.42
C ASP A 195 -30.57 -44.28 -18.99
N VAL A 196 -30.68 -43.01 -18.55
CA VAL A 196 -31.25 -42.67 -17.23
C VAL A 196 -32.75 -42.76 -17.28
N ASP A 197 -33.35 -43.58 -16.39
CA ASP A 197 -34.78 -43.68 -16.23
C ASP A 197 -35.35 -42.40 -15.63
N LEU A 198 -36.10 -41.65 -16.43
CA LEU A 198 -36.71 -40.39 -16.04
C LEU A 198 -37.79 -40.54 -14.95
N SER A 199 -38.22 -41.76 -14.62
CA SER A 199 -39.10 -42.02 -13.49
C SER A 199 -38.45 -41.72 -12.11
N GLN A 200 -37.11 -41.66 -12.05
CA GLN A 200 -36.35 -41.32 -10.85
C GLN A 200 -35.90 -39.85 -10.82
N GLN A 201 -36.71 -38.98 -11.32
CA GLN A 201 -36.39 -37.57 -11.54
C GLN A 201 -35.95 -36.79 -10.28
N LEU A 202 -36.48 -37.16 -9.11
CA LEU A 202 -36.06 -36.54 -7.82
C LEU A 202 -34.64 -36.93 -7.40
N GLU A 203 -34.13 -38.06 -7.94
CA GLU A 203 -32.75 -38.49 -7.69
C GLU A 203 -31.75 -37.69 -8.54
N LEU A 204 -32.21 -37.05 -9.62
CA LEU A 204 -31.43 -36.22 -10.53
C LEU A 204 -31.13 -34.82 -10.01
N VAL A 205 -31.93 -34.33 -9.05
CA VAL A 205 -31.80 -32.97 -8.50
C VAL A 205 -31.80 -33.01 -6.98
N LYS A 206 -30.80 -32.48 -6.38
CA LYS A 206 -30.74 -32.28 -4.93
C LYS A 206 -31.29 -30.90 -4.58
N PRO A 207 -32.34 -30.81 -3.76
CA PRO A 207 -32.85 -29.51 -3.28
C PRO A 207 -31.79 -28.77 -2.47
N GLY A 208 -31.79 -27.43 -2.61
CA GLY A 208 -30.88 -26.58 -1.90
C GLY A 208 -30.50 -25.31 -2.66
N ARG A 209 -29.75 -24.44 -2.00
CA ARG A 209 -29.23 -23.21 -2.60
C ARG A 209 -27.79 -23.41 -3.07
N TYR A 210 -27.54 -23.03 -4.31
CA TYR A 210 -26.27 -23.22 -5.01
C TYR A 210 -25.86 -21.89 -5.65
N ARG A 211 -24.59 -21.51 -5.48
CA ARG A 211 -24.03 -20.32 -6.12
C ARG A 211 -23.23 -20.70 -7.34
N LEU A 212 -23.39 -19.98 -8.43
CA LEU A 212 -22.61 -20.20 -9.63
C LEU A 212 -21.14 -19.77 -9.38
N GLU A 213 -20.21 -20.64 -9.80
CA GLU A 213 -18.79 -20.35 -9.68
C GLU A 213 -18.36 -19.42 -10.81
N LYS A 214 -17.79 -18.27 -10.45
CA LYS A 214 -17.22 -17.36 -11.44
C LYS A 214 -15.99 -17.99 -12.06
N ALA A 215 -15.84 -17.81 -13.38
CA ALA A 215 -14.61 -18.21 -14.05
C ALA A 215 -13.43 -17.44 -13.44
N ALA A 216 -12.31 -18.13 -13.20
CA ALA A 216 -11.12 -17.50 -12.66
C ALA A 216 -10.67 -16.34 -13.57
N PRO A 217 -10.37 -15.16 -13.02
CA PRO A 217 -9.90 -14.02 -13.79
C PRO A 217 -8.61 -14.39 -14.54
N VAL A 218 -8.46 -13.85 -15.75
CA VAL A 218 -7.31 -14.14 -16.61
C VAL A 218 -6.19 -13.16 -16.28
N PRO A 219 -4.97 -13.64 -15.99
CA PRO A 219 -3.83 -12.76 -15.80
C PRO A 219 -3.56 -11.91 -17.05
N VAL A 220 -3.31 -10.62 -16.87
CA VAL A 220 -2.91 -9.72 -17.96
C VAL A 220 -1.53 -9.16 -17.69
N PRO A 221 -0.67 -9.05 -18.72
CA PRO A 221 0.66 -8.48 -18.57
C PRO A 221 0.59 -7.03 -18.04
N VAL A 222 1.39 -6.76 -17.02
CA VAL A 222 1.53 -5.41 -16.46
C VAL A 222 2.88 -4.85 -16.90
N ASN A 223 2.84 -3.70 -17.55
CA ASN A 223 4.03 -3.01 -18.03
C ASN A 223 4.34 -1.75 -17.19
N GLY A 224 5.49 -1.14 -17.44
CA GLY A 224 5.91 0.06 -16.72
C GLY A 224 4.95 1.24 -16.84
N ARG A 225 4.18 1.35 -17.93
CA ARG A 225 3.19 2.41 -18.11
C ARG A 225 1.99 2.25 -17.17
N LYS A 226 1.54 1.01 -16.92
CA LYS A 226 0.48 0.74 -15.94
C LYS A 226 0.93 1.10 -14.53
N PHE A 227 2.20 0.82 -14.16
CA PHE A 227 2.75 1.25 -12.87
C PHE A 227 2.92 2.76 -12.78
N ALA A 228 3.46 3.41 -13.80
CA ALA A 228 3.62 4.86 -13.80
C ALA A 228 2.27 5.58 -13.69
N GLY A 229 1.28 5.13 -14.43
CA GLY A 229 -0.04 5.74 -14.42
C GLY A 229 -0.04 7.21 -14.83
N SER A 230 -1.05 7.95 -14.37
CA SER A 230 -1.24 9.36 -14.73
C SER A 230 -1.93 10.11 -13.58
N GLU A 231 -1.49 11.32 -13.31
CA GLU A 231 -2.14 12.23 -12.36
C GLU A 231 -3.57 12.57 -12.78
N SER A 232 -3.79 12.87 -14.07
CA SER A 232 -5.12 13.20 -14.60
C SER A 232 -6.11 12.04 -14.51
N ALA A 233 -5.64 10.80 -14.66
CA ALA A 233 -6.44 9.59 -14.50
C ALA A 233 -6.45 9.07 -13.06
N ARG A 234 -5.73 9.72 -12.15
CA ARG A 234 -5.61 9.36 -10.71
C ARG A 234 -5.26 7.90 -10.49
N ASN A 235 -4.34 7.35 -11.28
CA ASN A 235 -3.94 5.95 -11.19
C ASN A 235 -2.43 5.77 -11.22
N GLY A 236 -1.96 4.61 -10.76
CA GLY A 236 -0.54 4.28 -10.70
C GLY A 236 0.26 5.20 -9.77
N ILE A 237 1.57 5.22 -9.93
CA ILE A 237 2.49 6.02 -9.11
C ILE A 237 2.17 7.52 -9.24
N ASN A 238 1.96 8.01 -10.47
CA ASN A 238 1.68 9.44 -10.70
C ASN A 238 0.30 9.86 -10.17
N GLY A 239 -0.66 8.93 -10.08
CA GLY A 239 -1.95 9.19 -9.47
C GLY A 239 -1.88 9.54 -7.98
N LEU A 240 -0.78 9.19 -7.30
CA LEU A 240 -0.53 9.55 -5.90
C LEU A 240 -0.28 11.06 -5.69
N ALA A 241 -0.13 11.85 -6.74
CA ALA A 241 0.03 13.31 -6.61
C ALA A 241 -1.17 13.97 -5.92
N VAL A 242 -2.37 13.38 -6.02
CA VAL A 242 -3.59 13.89 -5.35
C VAL A 242 -3.60 13.66 -3.82
N ALA A 243 -2.74 12.78 -3.31
CA ALA A 243 -2.58 12.49 -1.89
C ALA A 243 -1.35 13.23 -1.36
N GLU A 244 -1.54 14.50 -1.03
CA GLU A 244 -0.45 15.43 -0.68
C GLU A 244 0.26 15.07 0.63
N ASP A 245 -0.42 14.36 1.54
CA ASP A 245 0.08 13.92 2.84
C ASP A 245 0.93 12.63 2.79
N VAL A 246 1.05 11.99 1.62
CA VAL A 246 1.91 10.79 1.46
C VAL A 246 3.38 11.14 1.66
N THR A 247 4.06 10.36 2.50
CA THR A 247 5.49 10.56 2.85
C THR A 247 6.40 9.40 2.44
N MET A 248 5.84 8.23 2.15
CA MET A 248 6.55 7.02 1.73
C MET A 248 5.79 6.33 0.62
N VAL A 249 6.48 5.88 -0.43
CA VAL A 249 5.84 5.14 -1.54
C VAL A 249 6.55 3.82 -1.78
N ILE A 250 5.77 2.75 -1.93
CA ILE A 250 6.22 1.37 -2.02
C ILE A 250 5.54 0.68 -3.22
N VAL A 251 6.30 -0.12 -3.98
CA VAL A 251 5.79 -0.92 -5.10
C VAL A 251 6.22 -2.38 -4.92
N PRO A 252 5.51 -3.17 -4.10
CA PRO A 252 5.96 -4.50 -3.70
C PRO A 252 5.77 -5.57 -4.79
N ASP A 253 4.83 -5.38 -5.70
CA ASP A 253 4.47 -6.37 -6.74
C ASP A 253 5.39 -6.38 -7.96
N LEU A 254 6.55 -5.71 -7.88
CA LEU A 254 7.55 -5.78 -8.95
C LEU A 254 7.98 -7.22 -9.25
N ILE A 255 8.06 -8.06 -8.23
CA ILE A 255 8.40 -9.48 -8.42
C ILE A 255 7.41 -10.18 -9.36
N THR A 256 6.13 -10.03 -9.08
CA THR A 256 5.07 -10.66 -9.90
C THR A 256 5.05 -10.09 -11.32
N ALA A 257 5.19 -8.76 -11.46
CA ALA A 257 5.18 -8.10 -12.76
C ALA A 257 6.42 -8.36 -13.61
N CYS A 258 7.58 -8.55 -12.97
CA CYS A 258 8.86 -8.70 -13.66
C CYS A 258 9.30 -10.16 -13.83
N THR A 259 8.61 -11.13 -13.21
CA THR A 259 8.92 -12.55 -13.40
C THR A 259 8.41 -13.01 -14.75
N LYS A 260 9.31 -13.50 -15.60
CA LYS A 260 9.00 -14.07 -16.91
C LYS A 260 8.53 -15.53 -16.79
N GLU A 261 8.01 -16.07 -17.87
CA GLU A 261 7.56 -17.48 -17.93
C GLU A 261 8.68 -18.50 -17.63
N ASP A 262 9.94 -18.16 -17.91
CA ASP A 262 11.11 -18.97 -17.60
C ASP A 262 11.60 -18.83 -16.15
N GLY A 263 10.91 -18.03 -15.32
CA GLY A 263 11.26 -17.72 -13.94
C GLY A 263 12.36 -16.66 -13.77
N SER A 264 12.92 -16.13 -14.86
CA SER A 264 13.89 -15.04 -14.80
C SER A 264 13.22 -13.69 -14.51
N ILE A 265 13.99 -12.74 -13.92
CA ILE A 265 13.49 -11.40 -13.61
C ILE A 265 13.83 -10.44 -14.75
N ASP A 266 12.85 -9.68 -15.24
CA ASP A 266 13.07 -8.57 -16.15
C ASP A 266 13.63 -7.34 -15.41
N LEU A 267 14.95 -7.26 -15.34
CA LEU A 267 15.64 -6.15 -14.67
C LEU A 267 15.44 -4.79 -15.36
N ASN A 268 15.05 -4.77 -16.64
CA ASN A 268 14.76 -3.53 -17.35
C ASN A 268 13.41 -2.96 -16.90
N LEU A 269 12.38 -3.80 -16.81
CA LEU A 269 11.07 -3.40 -16.27
C LEU A 269 11.21 -3.01 -14.79
N TRP A 270 11.97 -3.79 -14.01
CA TRP A 270 12.27 -3.48 -12.60
C TRP A 270 12.84 -2.07 -12.44
N LYS A 271 13.92 -1.79 -13.19
CA LYS A 271 14.55 -0.47 -13.21
C LYS A 271 13.59 0.63 -13.66
N ALA A 272 12.83 0.40 -14.71
CA ALA A 272 11.92 1.41 -15.28
C ALA A 272 10.87 1.85 -14.25
N VAL A 273 10.27 0.91 -13.50
CA VAL A 273 9.27 1.21 -12.48
C VAL A 273 9.91 1.91 -11.28
N GLN A 274 11.06 1.44 -10.80
CA GLN A 274 11.77 2.10 -9.69
C GLN A 274 12.24 3.51 -10.07
N THR A 275 12.67 3.73 -11.31
CA THR A 275 13.02 5.08 -11.80
C THR A 275 11.79 6.00 -11.82
N ALA A 276 10.64 5.50 -12.29
CA ALA A 276 9.40 6.27 -12.26
C ALA A 276 8.99 6.65 -10.83
N LEU A 277 9.16 5.71 -9.89
CA LEU A 277 8.88 5.93 -8.47
C LEU A 277 9.81 7.00 -7.85
N ILE A 278 11.11 6.93 -8.14
CA ILE A 278 12.09 7.92 -7.68
C ILE A 278 11.73 9.30 -8.25
N SER A 279 11.50 9.39 -9.57
CA SER A 279 11.14 10.65 -10.23
C SER A 279 9.86 11.27 -9.66
N HIS A 280 8.85 10.45 -9.35
CA HIS A 280 7.63 10.92 -8.68
C HIS A 280 7.94 11.52 -7.29
N CYS A 281 8.79 10.87 -6.50
CA CYS A 281 9.17 11.36 -5.17
C CYS A 281 9.98 12.67 -5.25
N GLU A 282 10.88 12.80 -6.22
CA GLU A 282 11.65 14.01 -6.48
C GLU A 282 10.77 15.19 -6.91
N GLN A 283 9.81 14.95 -7.80
CA GLN A 283 8.89 15.98 -8.29
C GLN A 283 7.97 16.52 -7.19
N ASN A 284 7.52 15.65 -6.28
CA ASN A 284 6.66 16.07 -5.18
C ASN A 284 7.46 16.68 -4.00
N GLY A 285 8.72 16.28 -3.78
CA GLY A 285 9.62 16.85 -2.79
C GLY A 285 9.32 16.49 -1.33
N ASN A 286 8.16 15.92 -1.03
CA ASN A 286 7.69 15.64 0.34
C ASN A 286 7.70 14.16 0.73
N ARG A 287 8.05 13.25 -0.19
CA ARG A 287 7.93 11.80 -0.01
C ARG A 287 9.18 11.05 -0.43
N MET A 288 9.34 9.83 0.08
CA MET A 288 10.48 8.96 -0.21
C MET A 288 10.05 7.66 -0.86
N ALA A 289 10.82 7.21 -1.86
CA ALA A 289 10.71 5.88 -2.45
C ALA A 289 11.41 4.86 -1.54
N VAL A 290 10.68 3.85 -1.07
CA VAL A 290 11.24 2.71 -0.34
C VAL A 290 11.36 1.54 -1.31
N LEU A 291 12.60 1.24 -1.73
CA LEU A 291 12.91 0.33 -2.82
C LEU A 291 13.43 -1.01 -2.31
N ASP A 292 13.16 -2.05 -3.08
CA ASP A 292 13.67 -3.40 -2.87
C ASP A 292 14.69 -3.76 -3.95
N ALA A 293 15.76 -4.45 -3.57
CA ALA A 293 16.65 -5.09 -4.54
C ALA A 293 15.94 -6.28 -5.20
N PRO A 294 16.28 -6.65 -6.45
CA PRO A 294 15.76 -7.87 -7.05
C PRO A 294 16.07 -9.11 -6.19
N PRO A 295 15.16 -10.10 -6.12
CA PRO A 295 15.33 -11.29 -5.30
C PRO A 295 16.43 -12.22 -5.82
N GLY A 296 16.89 -13.14 -4.99
CA GLY A 296 17.83 -14.21 -5.34
C GLY A 296 19.27 -13.77 -5.54
N MET A 297 19.58 -12.49 -5.48
CA MET A 297 20.93 -11.96 -5.70
C MET A 297 21.86 -12.20 -4.51
N THR A 298 23.11 -12.57 -4.80
CA THR A 298 24.19 -12.55 -3.81
C THR A 298 24.61 -11.10 -3.51
N PRO A 299 25.30 -10.82 -2.38
CA PRO A 299 25.81 -9.47 -2.08
C PRO A 299 26.66 -8.87 -3.22
N GLN A 300 27.44 -9.69 -3.91
CA GLN A 300 28.23 -9.23 -5.04
C GLN A 300 27.35 -8.89 -6.25
N GLN A 301 26.35 -9.72 -6.56
CA GLN A 301 25.43 -9.45 -7.67
C GLN A 301 24.57 -8.22 -7.43
N VAL A 302 24.07 -8.00 -6.19
CA VAL A 302 23.29 -6.80 -5.89
C VAL A 302 24.15 -5.54 -5.96
N LYS A 303 25.45 -5.63 -5.59
CA LYS A 303 26.41 -4.54 -5.77
C LYS A 303 26.60 -4.21 -7.25
N GLU A 304 26.85 -5.21 -8.09
CA GLU A 304 27.01 -5.06 -9.54
C GLU A 304 25.72 -4.48 -10.16
N TRP A 305 24.56 -5.07 -9.84
CA TRP A 305 23.28 -4.55 -10.30
C TRP A 305 23.08 -3.09 -9.89
N ARG A 306 23.37 -2.74 -8.65
CA ARG A 306 23.23 -1.37 -8.14
C ARG A 306 24.12 -0.38 -8.89
N SER A 307 25.37 -0.77 -9.17
CA SER A 307 26.40 0.11 -9.74
C SER A 307 26.36 0.20 -11.26
N GLU A 308 25.93 -0.87 -11.95
CA GLU A 308 26.04 -0.97 -13.41
C GLU A 308 24.66 -0.91 -14.11
N VAL A 309 23.61 -1.43 -13.46
CA VAL A 309 22.27 -1.49 -14.05
C VAL A 309 21.37 -0.41 -13.47
N ALA A 310 21.16 -0.41 -12.16
CA ALA A 310 20.27 0.52 -11.48
C ALA A 310 20.75 1.97 -11.60
N MET A 311 21.99 2.23 -11.15
CA MET A 311 22.67 3.54 -11.23
C MET A 311 21.83 4.70 -10.68
N TYR A 312 20.99 4.44 -9.65
CA TYR A 312 20.17 5.48 -9.05
C TYR A 312 21.03 6.48 -8.29
N ASP A 313 20.74 7.76 -8.42
CA ASP A 313 21.31 8.84 -7.62
C ASP A 313 20.16 9.75 -7.18
N SER A 314 19.71 9.59 -5.94
CA SER A 314 18.58 10.35 -5.42
C SER A 314 18.59 10.42 -3.90
N ALA A 315 18.33 11.61 -3.37
CA ALA A 315 18.10 11.83 -1.95
C ALA A 315 16.71 11.34 -1.49
N TYR A 316 15.80 11.13 -2.44
CA TYR A 316 14.41 10.74 -2.18
C TYR A 316 14.16 9.24 -2.31
N ALA A 317 15.22 8.42 -2.27
CA ALA A 317 15.10 6.98 -2.37
C ALA A 317 15.99 6.26 -1.35
N ALA A 318 15.50 5.14 -0.83
CA ALA A 318 16.21 4.23 0.07
C ALA A 318 16.04 2.78 -0.41
N LEU A 319 17.13 2.06 -0.60
CA LEU A 319 17.14 0.68 -1.13
C LEU A 319 17.47 -0.31 -0.03
N TYR A 320 16.69 -1.41 0.06
CA TYR A 320 16.82 -2.45 1.06
C TYR A 320 17.17 -3.81 0.46
N TYR A 321 17.95 -4.59 1.19
CA TYR A 321 18.42 -5.93 0.86
C TYR A 321 18.86 -6.67 2.14
N PRO A 322 18.69 -7.98 2.24
CA PRO A 322 17.98 -8.92 1.35
C PRO A 322 16.48 -8.95 1.62
N TRP A 323 15.78 -9.82 0.88
CA TRP A 323 14.38 -10.15 1.12
C TRP A 323 14.19 -10.84 2.47
N ILE A 324 13.01 -10.67 3.03
CA ILE A 324 12.61 -11.21 4.33
C ILE A 324 11.66 -12.39 4.16
N LYS A 325 11.74 -13.36 5.07
CA LYS A 325 10.84 -14.50 5.13
C LYS A 325 9.77 -14.22 6.18
N VAL A 326 8.51 -14.39 5.80
CA VAL A 326 7.34 -14.21 6.65
C VAL A 326 6.43 -15.42 6.58
N GLU A 327 5.46 -15.51 7.51
CA GLU A 327 4.39 -16.49 7.45
C GLU A 327 3.58 -16.31 6.15
N ASN A 328 3.23 -17.43 5.51
CA ASN A 328 2.41 -17.43 4.30
C ASN A 328 0.95 -17.76 4.65
N PRO A 329 0.05 -16.77 4.71
CA PRO A 329 -1.35 -17.00 5.08
C PRO A 329 -2.14 -17.81 4.04
N ILE A 330 -1.65 -17.86 2.79
CA ILE A 330 -2.28 -18.62 1.70
C ILE A 330 -1.81 -20.08 1.68
N GLY A 331 -0.82 -20.43 2.51
CA GLY A 331 -0.05 -21.67 2.48
C GLY A 331 -0.88 -22.93 2.25
N VAL A 332 -1.06 -23.28 1.00
CA VAL A 332 -1.64 -24.55 0.55
C VAL A 332 -0.48 -25.52 0.29
N ASN A 333 -0.61 -26.78 0.73
CA ASN A 333 0.39 -27.84 0.46
C ASN A 333 1.76 -27.69 1.15
N GLY A 334 1.82 -27.15 2.38
CA GLY A 334 3.05 -27.21 3.19
C GLY A 334 4.00 -26.03 3.07
N ASN A 335 3.70 -25.03 2.24
CA ASN A 335 4.45 -23.79 2.18
C ASN A 335 3.93 -22.80 3.23
N ALA A 336 4.30 -23.03 4.50
CA ALA A 336 3.92 -22.16 5.61
C ALA A 336 4.66 -20.81 5.61
N GLU A 337 5.67 -20.63 4.77
CA GLU A 337 6.55 -19.46 4.74
C GLU A 337 6.76 -18.97 3.31
N VAL A 338 6.94 -17.65 3.15
CA VAL A 338 7.19 -17.01 1.85
C VAL A 338 8.22 -15.90 1.99
N PHE A 339 9.06 -15.71 0.96
CA PHE A 339 9.93 -14.54 0.86
C PHE A 339 9.18 -13.37 0.25
N VAL A 340 9.28 -12.20 0.89
CA VAL A 340 8.65 -10.95 0.43
C VAL A 340 9.66 -9.82 0.39
N PRO A 341 9.42 -8.79 -0.45
CA PRO A 341 10.24 -7.59 -0.43
C PRO A 341 10.09 -6.88 0.92
N PRO A 342 11.20 -6.39 1.51
CA PRO A 342 11.17 -5.81 2.85
C PRO A 342 10.51 -4.44 2.96
N SER A 343 10.33 -3.71 1.86
CA SER A 343 9.91 -2.30 1.83
C SER A 343 8.66 -2.00 2.66
N GLY A 344 7.63 -2.84 2.60
CA GLY A 344 6.41 -2.63 3.37
C GLY A 344 6.64 -2.74 4.89
N HIS A 345 7.36 -3.76 5.33
CA HIS A 345 7.71 -3.94 6.74
C HIS A 345 8.65 -2.83 7.24
N VAL A 346 9.61 -2.44 6.41
CA VAL A 346 10.54 -1.33 6.68
C VAL A 346 9.79 -0.01 6.83
N ALA A 347 8.84 0.30 5.97
CA ALA A 347 8.00 1.49 6.09
C ALA A 347 7.24 1.52 7.42
N GLY A 348 6.76 0.35 7.90
CA GLY A 348 6.16 0.23 9.24
C GLY A 348 7.16 0.52 10.35
N VAL A 349 8.41 0.06 10.23
CA VAL A 349 9.49 0.41 11.18
C VAL A 349 9.80 1.91 11.14
N TRP A 350 9.79 2.55 9.97
CA TRP A 350 9.95 4.00 9.86
C TRP A 350 8.84 4.72 10.62
N ALA A 351 7.58 4.33 10.40
CA ALA A 351 6.43 4.90 11.09
C ALA A 351 6.55 4.77 12.62
N ARG A 352 6.91 3.58 13.11
CA ARG A 352 7.15 3.35 14.55
C ARG A 352 8.29 4.20 15.10
N THR A 353 9.38 4.35 14.35
CA THR A 353 10.51 5.17 14.76
C THR A 353 10.11 6.64 14.86
N ASP A 354 9.34 7.13 13.90
CA ASP A 354 8.84 8.51 13.90
C ASP A 354 7.94 8.80 15.10
N GLU A 355 7.01 7.88 15.39
CA GLU A 355 6.09 8.02 16.52
C GLU A 355 6.82 8.00 17.87
N THR A 356 7.79 7.11 18.03
CA THR A 356 8.45 6.90 19.32
C THR A 356 9.65 7.81 19.58
N ARG A 357 10.34 8.24 18.53
CA ARG A 357 11.63 8.93 18.62
C ARG A 357 11.73 10.20 17.76
N GLY A 358 10.77 10.42 16.88
CA GLY A 358 10.76 11.49 15.90
C GLY A 358 11.47 11.16 14.58
N VAL A 359 11.07 11.83 13.50
CA VAL A 359 11.58 11.63 12.12
C VAL A 359 13.09 11.87 11.99
N TRP A 360 13.68 12.67 12.88
CA TRP A 360 15.12 12.95 12.93
C TRP A 360 15.96 11.77 13.44
N LYS A 361 15.35 10.74 14.03
CA LYS A 361 16.05 9.49 14.37
C LYS A 361 16.17 8.61 13.14
N ALA A 362 17.39 8.21 12.79
CA ALA A 362 17.63 7.26 11.70
C ALA A 362 16.85 5.95 11.94
N PRO A 363 16.03 5.47 10.99
CA PRO A 363 15.19 4.29 11.14
C PRO A 363 16.03 3.01 10.94
N ALA A 364 17.01 2.83 11.80
CA ALA A 364 17.93 1.68 11.80
C ALA A 364 18.26 1.25 13.23
N ASN A 365 18.86 0.06 13.33
CA ASN A 365 19.07 -0.68 14.57
C ASN A 365 17.75 -0.99 15.29
N ASP A 366 16.70 -1.24 14.51
CA ASP A 366 15.37 -1.59 15.00
C ASP A 366 14.92 -2.94 14.43
N THR A 367 14.11 -3.66 15.22
CA THR A 367 13.66 -5.01 14.86
C THR A 367 12.47 -4.95 13.92
N ILE A 368 12.47 -5.81 12.90
CA ILE A 368 11.32 -5.98 12.02
C ILE A 368 10.44 -7.08 12.60
N ARG A 369 9.19 -6.75 12.95
CA ARG A 369 8.22 -7.69 13.51
C ARG A 369 7.64 -8.58 12.42
N GLY A 370 7.31 -9.84 12.75
CA GLY A 370 6.71 -10.80 11.82
C GLY A 370 7.69 -11.47 10.87
N VAL A 371 8.99 -11.13 10.94
CA VAL A 371 10.04 -11.73 10.11
C VAL A 371 10.61 -12.97 10.81
N LEU A 372 10.56 -14.10 10.11
CA LEU A 372 11.05 -15.39 10.57
C LEU A 372 12.52 -15.59 10.24
N ASP A 373 12.92 -15.20 9.02
CA ASP A 373 14.28 -15.35 8.50
C ASP A 373 14.53 -14.32 7.38
N ILE A 374 15.70 -14.34 6.79
CA ILE A 374 16.09 -13.55 5.61
C ILE A 374 16.53 -14.47 4.49
N GLU A 375 16.34 -14.04 3.24
CA GLU A 375 16.71 -14.82 2.05
C GLU A 375 18.20 -15.18 2.03
N ARG A 376 19.04 -14.26 2.51
CA ARG A 376 20.48 -14.44 2.52
C ARG A 376 21.13 -13.69 3.68
N ALA A 377 21.90 -14.39 4.48
CA ALA A 377 22.69 -13.76 5.53
C ALA A 377 23.83 -12.91 4.93
N VAL A 378 23.89 -11.65 5.35
CA VAL A 378 24.93 -10.70 4.94
C VAL A 378 25.96 -10.58 6.04
N THR A 379 27.21 -10.86 5.72
CA THR A 379 28.35 -10.71 6.64
C THR A 379 28.74 -9.23 6.81
N GLN A 380 29.53 -8.93 7.84
CA GLN A 380 30.02 -7.57 8.06
C GLN A 380 30.90 -7.07 6.90
N ASN A 381 31.72 -7.94 6.32
CA ASN A 381 32.58 -7.57 5.20
C ASN A 381 31.76 -7.29 3.92
N GLU A 382 30.77 -8.11 3.63
CA GLU A 382 29.85 -7.88 2.51
C GLU A 382 29.07 -6.59 2.68
N GLN A 383 28.56 -6.32 3.89
CA GLN A 383 27.90 -5.04 4.18
C GLN A 383 28.86 -3.85 3.99
N GLY A 384 30.14 -4.01 4.32
CA GLY A 384 31.17 -3.01 4.07
C GLY A 384 31.31 -2.61 2.59
N LEU A 385 30.92 -3.49 1.66
CA LEU A 385 30.87 -3.22 0.22
C LEU A 385 29.54 -2.60 -0.22
N LEU A 386 28.43 -2.90 0.47
CA LEU A 386 27.07 -2.47 0.11
C LEU A 386 26.70 -1.10 0.70
N ASN A 387 27.10 -0.85 1.94
CA ASN A 387 26.76 0.38 2.64
C ASN A 387 27.25 1.67 1.93
N PRO A 388 28.49 1.74 1.39
CA PRO A 388 28.98 2.93 0.69
C PRO A 388 28.15 3.33 -0.54
N ILE A 389 27.48 2.37 -1.18
CA ILE A 389 26.65 2.60 -2.36
C ILE A 389 25.16 2.75 -2.05
N GLY A 390 24.81 2.94 -0.75
CA GLY A 390 23.45 3.24 -0.30
C GLY A 390 22.53 2.04 -0.16
N ILE A 391 23.05 0.80 -0.11
CA ILE A 391 22.24 -0.39 0.14
C ILE A 391 22.11 -0.61 1.64
N ASN A 392 20.87 -0.52 2.16
CA ASN A 392 20.56 -0.71 3.56
C ASN A 392 20.32 -2.20 3.84
N CYS A 393 21.26 -2.83 4.57
CA CYS A 393 21.18 -4.26 4.84
C CYS A 393 20.21 -4.59 5.99
N ILE A 394 19.50 -5.71 5.85
CA ILE A 394 18.73 -6.35 6.92
C ILE A 394 19.56 -7.54 7.41
N ARG A 395 19.78 -7.63 8.73
CA ARG A 395 20.70 -8.62 9.29
C ARG A 395 20.16 -9.27 10.58
N PRO A 396 20.44 -10.58 10.78
CA PRO A 396 20.15 -11.23 12.04
C PRO A 396 21.23 -10.91 13.09
N PHE A 397 20.82 -10.70 14.32
CA PHE A 397 21.69 -10.42 15.47
C PHE A 397 21.46 -11.40 16.64
N GLY A 398 21.32 -12.66 16.35
CA GLY A 398 21.08 -13.71 17.34
C GLY A 398 19.83 -13.38 18.19
N THR A 399 20.00 -13.30 19.51
CA THR A 399 18.90 -13.02 20.46
C THR A 399 18.27 -11.65 20.29
N ARG A 400 18.91 -10.71 19.57
CA ARG A 400 18.37 -9.37 19.31
C ARG A 400 17.45 -9.33 18.09
N GLY A 401 17.25 -10.45 17.39
CA GLY A 401 16.36 -10.59 16.25
C GLY A 401 16.92 -10.02 14.93
N ILE A 402 16.06 -9.98 13.92
CA ILE A 402 16.37 -9.46 12.59
C ILE A 402 16.14 -7.96 12.58
N ARG A 403 17.15 -7.19 12.16
CA ARG A 403 17.16 -5.73 12.26
C ARG A 403 17.55 -5.06 10.96
N ILE A 404 16.98 -3.87 10.75
CA ILE A 404 17.47 -2.93 9.74
C ILE A 404 18.83 -2.42 10.22
N TRP A 405 19.87 -2.56 9.37
CA TRP A 405 21.24 -2.20 9.70
C TRP A 405 21.86 -1.24 8.70
N GLY A 406 21.09 -0.24 8.29
CA GLY A 406 21.49 0.85 7.40
C GLY A 406 20.40 1.92 7.36
N ALA A 407 20.81 3.18 7.12
CA ALA A 407 19.90 4.32 7.05
C ALA A 407 20.39 5.35 6.02
N ARG A 408 20.88 4.88 4.88
CA ARG A 408 21.37 5.73 3.80
C ARG A 408 20.35 5.87 2.69
N THR A 409 20.32 7.05 2.09
CA THR A 409 19.66 7.31 0.82
C THR A 409 20.53 6.79 -0.33
N LEU A 410 20.06 6.94 -1.54
CA LEU A 410 20.82 6.63 -2.76
C LEU A 410 21.60 7.84 -3.31
N ALA A 411 21.65 8.95 -2.55
CA ALA A 411 22.37 10.15 -2.96
C ALA A 411 23.88 9.96 -2.98
N SER A 412 24.51 10.44 -4.03
CA SER A 412 25.96 10.62 -4.12
C SER A 412 26.44 11.80 -3.26
N ASP A 413 25.58 12.81 -3.06
CA ASP A 413 25.84 13.96 -2.20
C ASP A 413 25.89 13.56 -0.72
N SER A 414 26.97 13.94 -0.04
CA SER A 414 27.20 13.64 1.37
C SER A 414 26.23 14.33 2.32
N ASP A 415 25.65 15.45 1.93
CA ASP A 415 24.73 16.21 2.76
C ASP A 415 23.38 15.50 2.85
N TRP A 416 22.96 14.82 1.78
CA TRP A 416 21.72 14.07 1.70
C TRP A 416 21.89 12.56 1.92
N ARG A 417 23.04 12.12 2.42
CA ARG A 417 23.38 10.70 2.60
C ARG A 417 22.42 9.94 3.49
N TYR A 418 21.80 10.57 4.48
CA TYR A 418 21.03 9.90 5.53
C TYR A 418 19.53 10.11 5.37
N ILE A 419 18.77 9.01 5.53
CA ILE A 419 17.32 8.99 5.41
C ILE A 419 16.65 9.97 6.39
N ASN A 420 17.08 9.99 7.65
CA ASN A 420 16.51 10.89 8.65
C ASN A 420 16.76 12.36 8.33
N VAL A 421 17.87 12.70 7.69
CA VAL A 421 18.16 14.08 7.27
C VAL A 421 17.16 14.50 6.19
N ARG A 422 17.02 13.73 5.10
CA ARG A 422 16.08 14.07 4.03
C ARG A 422 14.64 14.11 4.54
N ARG A 423 14.22 13.15 5.34
CA ARG A 423 12.86 13.10 5.90
C ARG A 423 12.57 14.24 6.87
N LEU A 424 13.56 14.67 7.65
CA LEU A 424 13.42 15.86 8.49
C LEU A 424 13.17 17.11 7.63
N PHE A 425 13.93 17.31 6.57
CA PHE A 425 13.72 18.44 5.65
C PHE A 425 12.34 18.34 4.98
N ASN A 426 11.94 17.18 4.49
CA ASN A 426 10.60 16.99 3.92
C ASN A 426 9.49 17.41 4.90
N MET A 427 9.60 17.01 6.17
CA MET A 427 8.63 17.39 7.21
C MET A 427 8.65 18.89 7.49
N VAL A 428 9.84 19.50 7.57
CA VAL A 428 9.97 20.96 7.82
C VAL A 428 9.40 21.74 6.63
N GLU A 429 9.75 21.36 5.41
CA GLU A 429 9.27 21.98 4.18
C GLU A 429 7.74 21.89 4.06
N ALA A 430 7.15 20.71 4.30
CA ALA A 430 5.70 20.51 4.29
C ALA A 430 5.00 21.32 5.41
N THR A 431 5.57 21.33 6.62
CA THR A 431 5.04 22.11 7.74
C THR A 431 5.03 23.61 7.45
N ILE A 432 6.11 24.12 6.86
CA ILE A 432 6.21 25.54 6.47
C ILE A 432 5.19 25.86 5.38
N LEU A 433 5.12 25.02 4.34
CA LEU A 433 4.19 25.20 3.23
C LEU A 433 2.74 25.27 3.69
N GLU A 434 2.31 24.32 4.51
CA GLU A 434 0.94 24.28 5.05
C GLU A 434 0.68 25.42 6.03
N GLY A 435 1.61 25.62 6.96
CA GLY A 435 1.43 26.55 8.06
C GLY A 435 1.58 28.02 7.71
N THR A 436 2.12 28.36 6.52
CA THR A 436 2.27 29.76 6.07
C THR A 436 1.26 30.17 5.00
N GLN A 437 0.29 29.33 4.65
CA GLN A 437 -0.80 29.64 3.69
C GLN A 437 -1.52 30.96 4.01
N TYR A 438 -1.61 31.33 5.29
CA TYR A 438 -2.24 32.58 5.72
C TYR A 438 -1.51 33.84 5.25
N ALA A 439 -0.23 33.74 4.88
CA ALA A 439 0.56 34.88 4.43
C ALA A 439 0.26 35.27 2.98
N VAL A 440 -0.40 34.37 2.23
CA VAL A 440 -0.76 34.59 0.83
C VAL A 440 -1.87 35.64 0.77
N PHE A 441 -1.68 36.66 -0.07
CA PHE A 441 -2.54 37.84 -0.22
C PHE A 441 -2.60 38.80 0.97
N GLU A 442 -1.78 38.59 2.02
CA GLU A 442 -1.61 39.61 3.04
C GLU A 442 -0.74 40.78 2.55
N PRO A 443 -0.89 42.01 3.12
CA PRO A 443 -0.01 43.12 2.79
C PRO A 443 1.46 42.76 3.03
N ASN A 444 2.30 42.93 2.02
CA ASN A 444 3.72 42.59 2.08
C ASN A 444 4.50 43.72 2.80
N ASP A 445 4.45 43.74 4.11
CA ASP A 445 5.05 44.73 4.97
C ASP A 445 5.87 44.12 6.12
N MET A 446 6.54 45.01 6.90
CA MET A 446 7.34 44.58 8.05
C MET A 446 6.52 43.84 9.12
N SER A 447 5.20 44.09 9.23
CA SER A 447 4.34 43.44 10.21
C SER A 447 4.15 41.95 9.82
N LEU A 448 3.91 41.69 8.56
CA LEU A 448 3.83 40.32 7.99
C LEU A 448 5.16 39.60 8.17
N TRP A 449 6.29 40.25 7.82
CA TRP A 449 7.62 39.63 7.91
C TRP A 449 7.96 39.21 9.35
N GLU A 450 7.73 40.09 10.33
CA GLU A 450 7.96 39.79 11.76
C GLU A 450 6.99 38.69 12.25
N GLY A 451 5.75 38.66 11.74
CA GLY A 451 4.78 37.63 12.05
C GLY A 451 5.24 36.24 11.58
N VAL A 452 5.63 36.13 10.30
CA VAL A 452 6.15 34.88 9.70
C VAL A 452 7.43 34.44 10.40
N LYS A 453 8.40 35.35 10.55
CA LYS A 453 9.67 35.09 11.24
C LYS A 453 9.47 34.54 12.66
N ARG A 454 8.57 35.13 13.43
CA ARG A 454 8.24 34.69 14.79
C ARG A 454 7.62 33.29 14.81
N THR A 455 6.70 33.03 13.90
CA THR A 455 6.03 31.72 13.77
C THR A 455 7.02 30.61 13.44
N LEU A 456 7.89 30.84 12.44
CA LEU A 456 8.93 29.89 12.05
C LEU A 456 9.98 29.68 13.15
N ASN A 457 10.44 30.74 13.81
CA ASN A 457 11.36 30.62 14.94
C ASN A 457 10.76 29.82 16.11
N ALA A 458 9.48 29.96 16.40
CA ALA A 458 8.81 29.20 17.45
C ALA A 458 8.78 27.70 17.10
N PHE A 459 8.45 27.37 15.87
CA PHE A 459 8.44 25.98 15.36
C PHE A 459 9.83 25.36 15.40
N LEU A 460 10.84 26.00 14.81
CA LEU A 460 12.21 25.49 14.76
C LEU A 460 12.86 25.36 16.14
N ARG A 461 12.52 26.29 17.07
CA ARG A 461 12.93 26.18 18.47
C ARG A 461 12.33 24.95 19.14
N GLY A 462 11.08 24.61 18.81
CA GLY A 462 10.43 23.36 19.26
C GLY A 462 11.19 22.12 18.77
N LEU A 463 11.57 22.07 17.48
CA LEU A 463 12.37 20.99 16.91
C LEU A 463 13.76 20.88 17.56
N TRP A 464 14.42 22.01 17.78
CA TRP A 464 15.72 22.03 18.48
C TRP A 464 15.60 21.52 19.91
N SER A 465 14.59 21.96 20.66
CA SER A 465 14.33 21.50 22.03
C SER A 465 14.01 20.00 22.09
N ALA A 466 13.37 19.46 21.04
CA ALA A 466 13.10 18.02 20.90
C ALA A 466 14.35 17.20 20.46
N GLY A 467 15.47 17.87 20.16
CA GLY A 467 16.71 17.22 19.75
C GLY A 467 16.80 16.86 18.28
N ALA A 468 15.96 17.43 17.43
CA ALA A 468 15.97 17.24 15.98
C ALA A 468 17.12 18.01 15.28
N LEU A 469 17.56 19.10 15.87
CA LEU A 469 18.59 19.98 15.33
C LEU A 469 19.83 19.98 16.21
N PHE A 470 21.00 20.04 15.56
CA PHE A 470 22.30 20.05 16.21
C PHE A 470 22.75 21.48 16.53
N GLY A 471 23.21 21.72 17.76
CA GLY A 471 23.73 23.00 18.23
C GLY A 471 23.52 23.17 19.72
N SER A 472 24.49 23.76 20.43
CA SER A 472 24.37 24.08 21.86
C SER A 472 23.48 25.28 22.13
N THR A 473 23.32 26.16 21.14
CA THR A 473 22.43 27.31 21.15
C THR A 473 21.48 27.29 19.96
N ALA A 474 20.36 27.98 20.07
CA ALA A 474 19.38 28.07 18.98
C ALA A 474 20.01 28.62 17.69
N ASP A 475 20.85 29.65 17.80
CA ASP A 475 21.49 30.30 16.64
C ASP A 475 22.51 29.43 15.92
N GLN A 476 23.02 28.36 16.58
CA GLN A 476 23.83 27.33 15.93
C GLN A 476 22.99 26.25 15.24
N ALA A 477 21.75 26.08 15.68
CA ALA A 477 20.87 25.01 15.23
C ALA A 477 20.02 25.43 14.03
N PHE A 478 19.59 26.68 13.97
CA PHE A 478 18.78 27.20 12.87
C PHE A 478 18.83 28.72 12.78
N TYR A 479 18.45 29.27 11.63
CA TYR A 479 18.17 30.69 11.46
C TYR A 479 16.95 30.89 10.56
N VAL A 480 16.27 32.04 10.77
CA VAL A 480 15.18 32.53 9.93
C VAL A 480 15.46 33.96 9.59
N LYS A 481 15.64 34.25 8.30
CA LYS A 481 15.88 35.61 7.80
C LYS A 481 14.70 36.05 6.93
N CYS A 482 14.08 37.15 7.32
CA CYS A 482 13.02 37.80 6.58
C CYS A 482 13.10 39.29 6.89
N ASP A 483 13.76 40.05 6.04
CA ASP A 483 14.07 41.46 6.24
C ASP A 483 14.18 42.19 4.88
N ALA A 484 14.65 43.45 4.89
CA ALA A 484 14.82 44.24 3.69
C ALA A 484 15.92 43.73 2.72
N GLU A 485 16.84 42.87 3.19
CA GLU A 485 17.83 42.24 2.31
C GLU A 485 17.20 41.12 1.50
N THR A 486 16.33 40.31 2.14
CA THR A 486 15.62 39.22 1.44
C THR A 486 14.43 39.73 0.63
N ASN A 487 13.87 40.89 0.99
CA ASN A 487 12.70 41.51 0.37
C ASN A 487 13.00 42.96 -0.07
N PRO A 488 13.87 43.17 -1.08
CA PRO A 488 14.09 44.49 -1.65
C PRO A 488 12.82 45.01 -2.35
N PRO A 489 12.72 46.33 -2.62
CA PRO A 489 11.54 46.91 -3.27
C PRO A 489 11.10 46.21 -4.53
N GLU A 490 12.03 45.73 -5.36
CA GLU A 490 11.73 45.01 -6.60
C GLU A 490 10.96 43.70 -6.31
N SER A 491 11.34 42.95 -5.26
CA SER A 491 10.64 41.70 -4.89
C SER A 491 9.23 41.99 -4.35
N ILE A 492 9.07 43.12 -3.62
CA ILE A 492 7.76 43.53 -3.11
C ILE A 492 6.85 43.95 -4.26
N ASP A 493 7.37 44.69 -5.25
CA ASP A 493 6.63 45.10 -6.44
C ASP A 493 6.20 43.91 -7.32
N GLU A 494 7.00 42.82 -7.32
CA GLU A 494 6.64 41.57 -7.95
C GLU A 494 5.66 40.71 -7.14
N GLY A 495 5.24 41.14 -5.97
CA GLY A 495 4.34 40.43 -5.07
C GLY A 495 4.98 39.23 -4.39
N LYS A 496 6.31 39.19 -4.25
CA LYS A 496 7.07 38.11 -3.62
C LYS A 496 7.41 38.44 -2.18
N LEU A 497 7.23 37.45 -1.30
CA LEU A 497 7.77 37.44 0.07
C LEU A 497 8.81 36.31 0.15
N VAL A 498 10.06 36.66 0.38
CA VAL A 498 11.18 35.72 0.47
C VAL A 498 11.60 35.57 1.93
N VAL A 499 11.58 34.32 2.40
CA VAL A 499 12.04 33.93 3.74
C VAL A 499 13.13 32.88 3.60
N GLU A 500 14.29 33.14 4.12
CA GLU A 500 15.38 32.17 4.17
C GLU A 500 15.37 31.44 5.52
N VAL A 501 15.39 30.10 5.44
CA VAL A 501 15.43 29.22 6.60
C VAL A 501 16.61 28.27 6.47
N GLY A 502 17.49 28.26 7.47
CA GLY A 502 18.58 27.29 7.55
C GLY A 502 18.47 26.45 8.81
N ILE A 503 18.68 25.14 8.67
CA ILE A 503 18.63 24.20 9.80
C ILE A 503 19.87 23.30 9.78
N ALA A 504 20.38 22.95 10.96
CA ALA A 504 21.46 22.00 11.16
C ALA A 504 20.90 20.65 11.65
N PRO A 505 20.65 19.66 10.76
CA PRO A 505 20.05 18.39 11.14
C PRO A 505 21.01 17.54 11.97
N VAL A 506 20.47 16.73 12.90
CA VAL A 506 21.27 15.71 13.56
C VAL A 506 21.60 14.57 12.59
N LYS A 507 22.87 14.17 12.52
CA LYS A 507 23.33 13.02 11.71
C LYS A 507 23.52 11.81 12.63
N PRO A 508 23.20 10.58 12.18
CA PRO A 508 23.37 9.38 13.01
C PRO A 508 24.85 9.05 13.25
N ALA A 509 25.16 8.49 14.41
CA ALA A 509 26.46 7.85 14.66
C ALA A 509 26.45 6.46 14.01
N GLU A 510 26.90 6.37 12.75
CA GLU A 510 26.96 5.12 12.00
C GLU A 510 28.14 4.24 12.45
N PHE A 511 29.25 4.89 12.83
CA PHE A 511 30.47 4.20 13.30
C PHE A 511 30.82 4.65 14.71
N VAL A 512 30.94 3.68 15.63
CA VAL A 512 31.41 3.91 17.00
C VAL A 512 32.78 3.28 17.14
N VAL A 513 33.81 4.11 17.38
CA VAL A 513 35.19 3.67 17.47
C VAL A 513 35.72 3.81 18.90
N PHE A 514 36.06 2.69 19.51
CA PHE A 514 36.74 2.67 20.78
C PHE A 514 38.27 2.49 20.56
N ARG A 515 39.07 3.37 21.13
CA ARG A 515 40.52 3.23 21.16
C ARG A 515 40.93 2.73 22.53
N ILE A 516 41.41 1.49 22.60
CA ILE A 516 41.86 0.86 23.84
C ILE A 516 43.39 0.81 23.81
N SER A 517 44.03 1.41 24.77
CA SER A 517 45.50 1.35 24.95
C SER A 517 45.85 0.65 26.27
N GLN A 518 46.86 -0.18 26.24
CA GLN A 518 47.42 -0.77 27.45
C GLN A 518 48.23 0.29 28.19
N GLN A 519 47.84 0.63 29.42
CA GLN A 519 48.69 1.42 30.32
C GLN A 519 49.83 0.52 30.82
N LYS A 520 51.07 0.92 30.54
CA LYS A 520 52.23 0.31 31.25
C LYS A 520 52.18 0.78 32.69
N GLN A 521 52.15 -0.15 33.66
CA GLN A 521 52.45 0.18 35.06
C GLN A 521 53.82 0.84 35.07
N SER A 522 53.92 2.10 35.44
CA SER A 522 55.18 2.72 35.82
C SER A 522 55.61 2.01 37.09
N ALA A 523 56.72 1.24 37.00
CA ALA A 523 57.41 0.73 38.18
C ALA A 523 57.84 1.95 39.00
N SER A 524 57.27 2.11 40.16
CA SER A 524 57.67 3.04 41.20
C SER A 524 58.97 2.58 41.84
#